data_074738d3652791ba065f74f057bb2d28
#
_entry.id   074738d3652791ba065f74f057bb2d28
#
_cell.length_a   1.000
_cell.length_b   1.000
_cell.length_c   1.000
_cell.angle_alpha   90.00
_cell.angle_beta   90.00
_cell.angle_gamma   90.00
#
_symmetry.space_group_name_H-M   'P 1'
#
loop_
_entity.id
_entity.type
_entity.pdbx_description
1 polymer ?
#
loop_
_entity_poly.entity_id
_entity_poly.type
_entity_poly.pdbx_seq_one_letter_code
_entity_poly.pdbx_strand_id
1 'polypeptide(L)'
;MRQYIVDAFADRVFEGNPAAVVYLERLPEVRLMFQIASENALPETAFVVPEGDGWRLRWFAPGDEEVDLCGHATLAAAYVIDKFIRPGGERICFETLSGRLNVERRGERYEMDFPAYTLKPVEVTDQMELALGVRPVEAWRARDLVCVLERPEDVVALKPDFEAMKGLRGALCQVTAPGSGPYDCVSRTFGPKCAILEDPVCGSGHCHIIPYWAARTGKTEFTARQASPRGGTLYCRMEGDRVKLAGRAVLYAQSELMVEGLL
;
A
#
# COMPACT_ATOMS: atom_id res chain seq x y z
N MET A 1 -10.64 -10.14 21.76
CA MET A 1 -10.36 -8.89 21.01
C MET A 1 -11.05 -8.92 19.66
N ARG A 2 -11.70 -7.83 19.23
CA ARG A 2 -12.30 -7.82 17.87
C ARG A 2 -11.24 -7.62 16.80
N GLN A 3 -11.30 -8.45 15.77
CA GLN A 3 -10.45 -8.36 14.60
C GLN A 3 -11.30 -8.30 13.34
N TYR A 4 -10.85 -7.50 12.38
CA TYR A 4 -11.44 -7.35 11.07
C TYR A 4 -10.36 -7.63 10.02
N ILE A 5 -10.67 -8.45 9.01
CA ILE A 5 -9.81 -8.63 7.85
C ILE A 5 -10.42 -7.84 6.71
N VAL A 6 -9.66 -6.88 6.19
CA VAL A 6 -10.13 -5.89 5.21
C VAL A 6 -9.21 -5.91 4.00
N ASP A 7 -9.79 -6.02 2.83
CA ASP A 7 -9.12 -5.85 1.55
C ASP A 7 -9.12 -4.35 1.20
N ALA A 8 -7.94 -3.71 1.32
CA ALA A 8 -7.75 -2.29 1.02
C ALA A 8 -7.44 -2.08 -0.47
N PHE A 9 -7.86 -0.95 -1.05
CA PHE A 9 -7.80 -0.65 -2.48
C PHE A 9 -8.55 -1.67 -3.35
N ALA A 10 -9.68 -2.17 -2.84
CA ALA A 10 -10.49 -3.21 -3.44
C ALA A 10 -11.94 -2.75 -3.64
N ASP A 11 -12.57 -3.17 -4.73
CA ASP A 11 -13.99 -3.00 -4.98
C ASP A 11 -14.81 -4.22 -4.53
N ARG A 12 -14.17 -5.37 -4.38
CA ARG A 12 -14.75 -6.63 -3.89
C ARG A 12 -13.70 -7.45 -3.12
N VAL A 13 -14.17 -8.43 -2.35
CA VAL A 13 -13.29 -9.37 -1.63
C VAL A 13 -12.36 -10.12 -2.58
N PHE A 14 -11.19 -10.48 -2.09
CA PHE A 14 -10.10 -11.15 -2.80
C PHE A 14 -9.33 -10.27 -3.79
N GLU A 15 -9.66 -8.99 -3.89
CA GLU A 15 -8.86 -7.95 -4.55
C GLU A 15 -8.09 -7.12 -3.51
N GLY A 16 -7.24 -6.20 -3.98
CA GLY A 16 -6.54 -5.25 -3.13
C GLY A 16 -5.45 -5.88 -2.26
N ASN A 17 -5.07 -5.15 -1.24
CA ASN A 17 -4.05 -5.57 -0.27
C ASN A 17 -4.72 -5.85 1.07
N PRO A 18 -4.70 -7.10 1.56
CA PRO A 18 -5.38 -7.47 2.79
C PRO A 18 -4.61 -6.99 4.02
N ALA A 19 -5.32 -6.50 5.02
CA ALA A 19 -4.78 -6.20 6.34
C ALA A 19 -5.73 -6.71 7.43
N ALA A 20 -5.17 -7.18 8.54
CA ALA A 20 -5.94 -7.34 9.76
C ALA A 20 -5.98 -6.01 10.53
N VAL A 21 -7.14 -5.69 11.10
CA VAL A 21 -7.33 -4.53 11.98
C VAL A 21 -7.86 -5.04 13.32
N VAL A 22 -7.09 -4.86 14.36
CA VAL A 22 -7.45 -5.24 15.75
C VAL A 22 -7.81 -3.97 16.51
N TYR A 23 -9.08 -3.87 16.91
CA TYR A 23 -9.57 -2.77 17.72
C TYR A 23 -9.55 -3.12 19.22
N LEU A 24 -9.05 -2.21 20.04
CA LEU A 24 -8.82 -2.37 21.47
C LEU A 24 -9.10 -1.06 22.23
N GLU A 25 -9.38 -1.16 23.54
CA GLU A 25 -9.45 0.01 24.42
C GLU A 25 -8.05 0.52 24.83
N ARG A 26 -7.06 -0.36 24.87
CA ARG A 26 -5.65 -0.05 25.15
C ARG A 26 -4.74 -1.01 24.40
N LEU A 27 -3.54 -0.54 24.05
CA LEU A 27 -2.53 -1.40 23.42
C LEU A 27 -2.05 -2.47 24.39
N PRO A 28 -1.91 -3.72 23.96
CA PRO A 28 -1.27 -4.76 24.74
C PRO A 28 0.25 -4.61 24.67
N GLU A 29 0.97 -5.52 25.33
CA GLU A 29 2.42 -5.59 25.18
C GLU A 29 2.83 -5.82 23.74
N VAL A 30 3.96 -5.22 23.33
CA VAL A 30 4.49 -5.30 21.96
C VAL A 30 4.64 -6.74 21.51
N ARG A 31 5.11 -7.63 22.40
CA ARG A 31 5.28 -9.05 22.09
C ARG A 31 3.97 -9.71 21.64
N LEU A 32 2.84 -9.38 22.28
CA LEU A 32 1.55 -9.95 21.90
C LEU A 32 1.10 -9.43 20.53
N MET A 33 1.38 -8.15 20.20
CA MET A 33 1.09 -7.60 18.87
C MET A 33 1.88 -8.33 17.77
N PHE A 34 3.16 -8.63 18.00
CA PHE A 34 3.96 -9.45 17.08
C PHE A 34 3.40 -10.87 16.92
N GLN A 35 3.03 -11.52 18.01
CA GLN A 35 2.47 -12.87 17.97
C GLN A 35 1.16 -12.90 17.15
N ILE A 36 0.26 -11.93 17.36
CA ILE A 36 -0.99 -11.81 16.61
C ILE A 36 -0.71 -11.55 15.13
N ALA A 37 0.23 -10.65 14.80
CA ALA A 37 0.59 -10.35 13.42
C ALA A 37 1.18 -11.58 12.71
N SER A 38 2.03 -12.34 13.39
CA SER A 38 2.62 -13.58 12.87
C SER A 38 1.56 -14.68 12.66
N GLU A 39 0.61 -14.83 13.60
CA GLU A 39 -0.47 -15.81 13.48
C GLU A 39 -1.44 -15.47 12.36
N ASN A 40 -1.72 -14.16 12.14
CA ASN A 40 -2.54 -13.70 11.03
C ASN A 40 -1.91 -13.97 9.66
N ALA A 41 -0.58 -13.99 9.56
CA ALA A 41 0.17 -14.24 8.32
C ALA A 41 -0.28 -13.37 7.14
N LEU A 42 -0.82 -12.17 7.42
CA LEU A 42 -1.16 -11.15 6.44
C LEU A 42 0.01 -10.17 6.27
N PRO A 43 0.07 -9.38 5.17
CA PRO A 43 1.12 -8.39 5.00
C PRO A 43 1.35 -7.55 6.25
N GLU A 44 0.30 -6.94 6.81
CA GLU A 44 0.34 -6.24 8.10
C GLU A 44 -0.92 -6.47 8.94
N THR A 45 -0.72 -6.37 10.25
CA THR A 45 -1.79 -6.24 11.24
C THR A 45 -1.72 -4.86 11.88
N ALA A 46 -2.80 -4.09 11.77
CA ALA A 46 -2.99 -2.78 12.36
C ALA A 46 -3.64 -2.91 13.74
N PHE A 47 -3.04 -2.30 14.77
CA PHE A 47 -3.61 -2.20 16.11
C PHE A 47 -4.09 -0.77 16.34
N VAL A 48 -5.37 -0.62 16.69
CA VAL A 48 -6.04 0.67 16.82
C VAL A 48 -6.66 0.81 18.21
N VAL A 49 -6.33 1.90 18.89
CA VAL A 49 -6.94 2.28 20.18
C VAL A 49 -7.37 3.75 20.17
N PRO A 50 -8.38 4.14 20.95
CA PRO A 50 -8.71 5.56 21.14
C PRO A 50 -7.54 6.34 21.73
N GLU A 51 -7.28 7.55 21.24
CA GLU A 51 -6.29 8.46 21.79
C GLU A 51 -6.71 9.92 21.56
N GLY A 52 -7.02 10.63 22.64
CA GLY A 52 -7.56 12.00 22.56
C GLY A 52 -8.81 12.06 21.71
N ASP A 53 -8.83 12.96 20.73
CA ASP A 53 -9.94 13.08 19.78
C ASP A 53 -9.82 12.12 18.56
N GLY A 54 -8.71 11.41 18.47
CA GLY A 54 -8.38 10.50 17.36
C GLY A 54 -8.07 9.09 17.84
N TRP A 55 -7.06 8.50 17.19
CA TRP A 55 -6.70 7.12 17.37
C TRP A 55 -5.18 6.94 17.37
N ARG A 56 -4.64 6.09 18.26
CA ARG A 56 -3.29 5.56 18.12
C ARG A 56 -3.32 4.38 17.14
N LEU A 57 -2.40 4.37 16.18
CA LEU A 57 -2.30 3.31 15.19
C LEU A 57 -0.86 2.80 15.10
N ARG A 58 -0.70 1.49 15.17
CA ARG A 58 0.58 0.78 15.02
C ARG A 58 0.41 -0.39 14.05
N TRP A 59 1.43 -0.66 13.25
CA TRP A 59 1.41 -1.73 12.25
C TRP A 59 2.53 -2.72 12.51
N PHE A 60 2.21 -3.99 12.40
CA PHE A 60 3.15 -5.09 12.59
C PHE A 60 3.06 -6.05 11.41
N ALA A 61 4.23 -6.34 10.80
CA ALA A 61 4.39 -7.41 9.82
C ALA A 61 4.61 -8.77 10.54
N PRO A 62 4.38 -9.91 9.88
CA PRO A 62 4.79 -11.21 10.39
C PRO A 62 6.29 -11.25 10.69
N GLY A 63 6.67 -11.85 11.80
CA GLY A 63 8.02 -11.79 12.36
C GLY A 63 8.10 -10.77 13.49
N ASP A 64 9.24 -10.15 13.69
CA ASP A 64 9.47 -9.21 14.80
C ASP A 64 9.68 -7.77 14.26
N GLU A 65 8.89 -7.35 13.28
CA GLU A 65 9.01 -6.03 12.64
C GLU A 65 7.79 -5.16 12.92
N GLU A 66 8.00 -4.01 13.57
CA GLU A 66 7.04 -2.91 13.61
C GLU A 66 7.32 -1.97 12.45
N VAL A 67 6.29 -1.70 11.65
CA VAL A 67 6.40 -0.89 10.43
C VAL A 67 6.12 0.57 10.77
N ASP A 68 6.99 1.47 10.33
CA ASP A 68 6.87 2.91 10.60
C ASP A 68 5.69 3.57 9.85
N LEU A 69 5.38 3.06 8.65
CA LEU A 69 4.32 3.59 7.79
C LEU A 69 3.76 2.51 6.87
N CYS A 70 2.44 2.30 6.93
CA CYS A 70 1.74 1.36 6.07
C CYS A 70 0.43 1.95 5.52
N GLY A 71 0.40 2.24 4.21
CA GLY A 71 -0.76 2.91 3.58
C GLY A 71 -2.01 2.03 3.53
N HIS A 72 -1.91 0.77 3.07
CA HIS A 72 -3.09 -0.08 2.93
C HIS A 72 -3.70 -0.47 4.28
N ALA A 73 -2.87 -0.75 5.29
CA ALA A 73 -3.36 -1.06 6.62
C ALA A 73 -3.93 0.19 7.34
N THR A 74 -3.44 1.41 7.01
CA THR A 74 -4.06 2.68 7.45
C THR A 74 -5.45 2.86 6.83
N LEU A 75 -5.58 2.59 5.53
CA LEU A 75 -6.87 2.66 4.82
C LEU A 75 -7.85 1.64 5.41
N ALA A 76 -7.40 0.41 5.66
CA ALA A 76 -8.20 -0.64 6.31
C ALA A 76 -8.65 -0.22 7.72
N ALA A 77 -7.75 0.35 8.53
CA ALA A 77 -8.08 0.87 9.88
C ALA A 77 -9.12 1.99 9.81
N ALA A 78 -8.97 2.93 8.88
CA ALA A 78 -9.94 4.00 8.68
C ALA A 78 -11.31 3.47 8.28
N TYR A 79 -11.37 2.49 7.38
CA TYR A 79 -12.61 1.81 7.01
C TYR A 79 -13.28 1.14 8.22
N VAL A 80 -12.52 0.42 9.05
CA VAL A 80 -13.08 -0.25 10.25
C VAL A 80 -13.63 0.77 11.24
N ILE A 81 -12.92 1.88 11.47
CA ILE A 81 -13.40 2.95 12.35
C ILE A 81 -14.70 3.54 11.82
N ASP A 82 -14.73 3.93 10.53
CA ASP A 82 -15.92 4.54 9.92
C ASP A 82 -17.13 3.61 9.87
N LYS A 83 -16.93 2.30 9.65
CA LYS A 83 -18.04 1.38 9.46
C LYS A 83 -18.53 0.70 10.74
N PHE A 84 -17.63 0.45 11.71
CA PHE A 84 -17.94 -0.46 12.82
C PHE A 84 -17.70 0.13 14.20
N ILE A 85 -16.87 1.18 14.33
CA ILE A 85 -16.48 1.72 15.65
C ILE A 85 -17.11 3.09 15.90
N ARG A 86 -16.89 4.05 15.01
CA ARG A 86 -17.41 5.43 15.10
C ARG A 86 -17.87 5.89 13.72
N PRO A 87 -19.08 5.48 13.29
CA PRO A 87 -19.59 5.84 11.95
C PRO A 87 -19.82 7.34 11.77
N GLY A 88 -19.65 7.80 10.50
CA GLY A 88 -20.09 9.12 10.05
C GLY A 88 -19.04 10.22 10.13
N GLY A 89 -17.81 9.94 10.52
CA GLY A 89 -16.72 10.91 10.50
C GLY A 89 -16.25 11.20 9.07
N GLU A 90 -16.04 12.48 8.72
CA GLU A 90 -15.44 12.86 7.44
C GLU A 90 -13.91 12.74 7.46
N ARG A 91 -13.32 12.83 8.65
CA ARG A 91 -11.87 12.74 8.86
C ARG A 91 -11.57 11.81 10.04
N ILE A 92 -10.59 10.95 9.83
CA ILE A 92 -10.05 10.04 10.85
C ILE A 92 -8.58 10.40 11.04
N CYS A 93 -8.21 10.72 12.28
CA CYS A 93 -6.87 11.15 12.64
C CYS A 93 -6.17 10.03 13.40
N PHE A 94 -4.98 9.66 12.95
CA PHE A 94 -4.12 8.67 13.60
C PHE A 94 -2.85 9.31 14.11
N GLU A 95 -2.48 9.00 15.34
CA GLU A 95 -1.15 9.23 15.89
C GLU A 95 -0.33 7.95 15.69
N THR A 96 0.81 8.08 15.02
CA THR A 96 1.67 6.95 14.61
C THR A 96 3.14 7.23 14.93
N LEU A 97 4.02 6.25 14.71
CA LEU A 97 5.47 6.45 14.81
C LEU A 97 6.00 7.46 13.78
N SER A 98 5.36 7.55 12.62
CA SER A 98 5.70 8.54 11.58
C SER A 98 5.00 9.90 11.76
N GLY A 99 4.42 10.13 12.93
CA GLY A 99 3.65 11.33 13.22
C GLY A 99 2.17 11.18 12.89
N ARG A 100 1.50 12.32 12.77
CA ARG A 100 0.05 12.37 12.56
C ARG A 100 -0.31 12.09 11.12
N LEU A 101 -1.17 11.09 10.91
CA LEU A 101 -1.78 10.76 9.62
C LEU A 101 -3.26 11.11 9.64
N ASN A 102 -3.73 11.75 8.57
CA ASN A 102 -5.14 12.05 8.37
C ASN A 102 -5.67 11.23 7.19
N VAL A 103 -6.81 10.59 7.39
CA VAL A 103 -7.56 9.91 6.34
C VAL A 103 -8.88 10.64 6.17
N GLU A 104 -9.17 11.12 4.97
CA GLU A 104 -10.41 11.80 4.64
C GLU A 104 -11.37 10.85 3.92
N ARG A 105 -12.62 10.81 4.36
CA ARG A 105 -13.66 10.07 3.66
C ARG A 105 -14.20 10.90 2.48
N ARG A 106 -14.09 10.35 1.28
CA ARG A 106 -14.59 10.94 0.02
C ARG A 106 -15.64 10.00 -0.60
N GLY A 107 -16.87 10.10 -0.12
CA GLY A 107 -17.94 9.15 -0.46
C GLY A 107 -17.62 7.75 0.07
N GLU A 108 -17.36 6.79 -0.83
CA GLU A 108 -16.99 5.41 -0.48
C GLU A 108 -15.47 5.19 -0.44
N ARG A 109 -14.66 6.23 -0.66
CA ARG A 109 -13.21 6.15 -0.70
C ARG A 109 -12.60 6.78 0.56
N TYR A 110 -11.43 6.30 0.91
CA TYR A 110 -10.60 6.83 1.99
C TYR A 110 -9.32 7.40 1.37
N GLU A 111 -9.13 8.72 1.50
CA GLU A 111 -8.02 9.47 0.90
C GLU A 111 -6.96 9.76 1.97
N MET A 112 -5.73 9.42 1.67
CA MET A 112 -4.53 9.67 2.48
C MET A 112 -3.60 10.63 1.73
N ASP A 113 -2.78 11.36 2.48
CA ASP A 113 -1.85 12.35 1.96
C ASP A 113 -0.40 11.94 2.23
N PHE A 114 0.39 11.82 1.16
CA PHE A 114 1.79 11.41 1.22
C PHE A 114 2.70 12.37 0.46
N PRO A 115 4.01 12.46 0.82
CA PRO A 115 4.97 13.18 0.01
C PRO A 115 5.19 12.49 -1.34
N ALA A 116 5.31 13.28 -2.41
CA ALA A 116 5.74 12.81 -3.71
C ALA A 116 7.25 12.60 -3.73
N TYR A 117 7.72 11.51 -4.35
CA TYR A 117 9.15 11.32 -4.55
C TYR A 117 9.65 12.06 -5.79
N THR A 118 10.74 12.77 -5.64
CA THR A 118 11.45 13.40 -6.76
C THR A 118 12.29 12.35 -7.47
N LEU A 119 11.88 11.97 -8.66
CA LEU A 119 12.55 10.96 -9.48
C LEU A 119 13.74 11.54 -10.26
N LYS A 120 14.81 10.76 -10.35
CA LYS A 120 15.96 11.04 -11.21
C LYS A 120 16.07 9.98 -12.29
N PRO A 121 16.28 10.34 -13.57
CA PRO A 121 16.48 9.36 -14.61
C PRO A 121 17.76 8.54 -14.34
N VAL A 122 17.71 7.27 -14.66
CA VAL A 122 18.86 6.36 -14.60
C VAL A 122 18.95 5.55 -15.89
N GLU A 123 20.13 5.06 -16.20
CA GLU A 123 20.35 4.21 -17.38
C GLU A 123 19.58 2.89 -17.25
N VAL A 124 18.97 2.44 -18.35
CA VAL A 124 18.37 1.11 -18.45
C VAL A 124 19.49 0.09 -18.66
N THR A 125 19.58 -0.89 -17.77
CA THR A 125 20.67 -1.87 -17.75
C THR A 125 20.19 -3.26 -18.20
N ASP A 126 21.12 -4.08 -18.67
CA ASP A 126 20.86 -5.50 -19.02
C ASP A 126 20.39 -6.30 -17.79
N GLN A 127 20.82 -5.86 -16.58
CA GLN A 127 20.34 -6.48 -15.34
C GLN A 127 18.85 -6.22 -15.07
N MET A 128 18.32 -5.04 -15.46
CA MET A 128 16.88 -4.77 -15.39
C MET A 128 16.12 -5.68 -16.35
N GLU A 129 16.62 -5.85 -17.57
CA GLU A 129 16.03 -6.75 -18.55
C GLU A 129 16.05 -8.21 -18.07
N LEU A 130 17.17 -8.67 -17.53
CA LEU A 130 17.29 -10.01 -16.95
C LEU A 130 16.28 -10.22 -15.82
N ALA A 131 16.18 -9.26 -14.89
CA ALA A 131 15.32 -9.36 -13.73
C ALA A 131 13.81 -9.30 -14.07
N LEU A 132 13.44 -8.53 -15.10
CA LEU A 132 12.04 -8.35 -15.51
C LEU A 132 11.58 -9.32 -16.59
N GLY A 133 12.54 -9.90 -17.35
CA GLY A 133 12.26 -10.69 -18.56
C GLY A 133 11.83 -9.84 -19.76
N VAL A 134 11.91 -8.50 -19.63
CA VAL A 134 11.60 -7.50 -20.66
C VAL A 134 12.44 -6.26 -20.43
N ARG A 135 12.93 -5.62 -21.49
CA ARG A 135 13.72 -4.40 -21.38
C ARG A 135 12.83 -3.19 -21.16
N PRO A 136 13.00 -2.43 -20.06
CA PRO A 136 12.30 -1.16 -19.87
C PRO A 136 12.68 -0.15 -20.96
N VAL A 137 11.74 0.73 -21.33
CA VAL A 137 12.00 1.87 -22.23
C VAL A 137 12.64 3.04 -21.51
N GLU A 138 12.35 3.19 -20.22
CA GLU A 138 12.94 4.19 -19.34
C GLU A 138 13.11 3.60 -17.94
N ALA A 139 14.06 4.15 -17.19
CA ALA A 139 14.22 3.85 -15.77
C ALA A 139 14.48 5.13 -14.97
N TRP A 140 13.88 5.18 -13.78
CA TRP A 140 13.95 6.31 -12.86
C TRP A 140 14.19 5.82 -11.44
N ARG A 141 14.73 6.65 -10.57
CA ARG A 141 15.02 6.27 -9.19
C ARG A 141 14.83 7.42 -8.20
N ALA A 142 14.27 7.09 -7.06
CA ALA A 142 14.33 7.82 -5.81
C ALA A 142 14.67 6.81 -4.69
N ARG A 143 13.79 6.60 -3.71
CA ARG A 143 13.89 5.47 -2.78
C ARG A 143 13.81 4.13 -3.53
N ASP A 144 12.85 4.03 -4.44
CA ASP A 144 12.60 2.84 -5.25
C ASP A 144 13.13 3.03 -6.68
N LEU A 145 13.35 1.92 -7.37
CA LEU A 145 13.56 1.89 -8.81
C LEU A 145 12.17 1.91 -9.50
N VAL A 146 12.02 2.74 -10.52
CA VAL A 146 10.84 2.76 -11.40
C VAL A 146 11.27 2.36 -12.80
N CYS A 147 10.80 1.23 -13.29
CA CYS A 147 11.00 0.73 -14.64
C CYS A 147 9.73 0.97 -15.46
N VAL A 148 9.85 1.68 -16.57
CA VAL A 148 8.72 2.01 -17.44
C VAL A 148 8.73 1.07 -18.64
N LEU A 149 7.61 0.39 -18.88
CA LEU A 149 7.38 -0.44 -20.06
C LEU A 149 6.49 0.30 -21.07
N GLU A 150 6.54 -0.13 -22.32
CA GLU A 150 5.81 0.51 -23.39
C GLU A 150 4.31 0.20 -23.36
N ARG A 151 3.96 -1.05 -22.98
CA ARG A 151 2.59 -1.54 -23.08
C ARG A 151 2.07 -2.07 -21.73
N PRO A 152 0.79 -1.85 -21.40
CA PRO A 152 0.17 -2.37 -20.18
C PRO A 152 0.18 -3.91 -20.13
N GLU A 153 0.05 -4.59 -21.28
CA GLU A 153 0.06 -6.05 -21.35
C GLU A 153 1.40 -6.62 -20.89
N ASP A 154 2.51 -5.93 -21.16
CA ASP A 154 3.85 -6.35 -20.74
C ASP A 154 3.98 -6.31 -19.21
N VAL A 155 3.37 -5.30 -18.54
CA VAL A 155 3.32 -5.24 -17.07
C VAL A 155 2.52 -6.40 -16.50
N VAL A 156 1.35 -6.69 -17.08
CA VAL A 156 0.47 -7.79 -16.62
C VAL A 156 1.15 -9.15 -16.79
N ALA A 157 1.84 -9.34 -17.91
CA ALA A 157 2.48 -10.62 -18.27
C ALA A 157 3.81 -10.90 -17.57
N LEU A 158 4.35 -9.94 -16.78
CA LEU A 158 5.66 -10.08 -16.13
C LEU A 158 5.76 -11.37 -15.31
N LYS A 159 6.90 -12.05 -15.51
CA LYS A 159 7.35 -13.19 -14.70
C LYS A 159 8.78 -12.90 -14.24
N PRO A 160 8.94 -12.09 -13.17
CA PRO A 160 10.26 -11.62 -12.77
C PRO A 160 11.14 -12.74 -12.23
N ASP A 161 12.45 -12.62 -12.47
CA ASP A 161 13.46 -13.36 -11.75
C ASP A 161 13.77 -12.62 -10.43
N PHE A 162 13.21 -13.10 -9.32
CA PHE A 162 13.36 -12.47 -8.02
C PHE A 162 14.79 -12.48 -7.48
N GLU A 163 15.62 -13.47 -7.87
CA GLU A 163 17.02 -13.50 -7.48
C GLU A 163 17.81 -12.43 -8.24
N ALA A 164 17.59 -12.30 -9.53
CA ALA A 164 18.20 -11.22 -10.31
C ALA A 164 17.74 -9.85 -9.85
N MET A 165 16.47 -9.70 -9.41
CA MET A 165 15.93 -8.45 -8.85
C MET A 165 16.64 -7.99 -7.57
N LYS A 166 17.15 -8.89 -6.74
CA LYS A 166 17.90 -8.52 -5.53
C LYS A 166 19.13 -7.68 -5.84
N GLY A 167 19.70 -7.82 -7.04
CA GLY A 167 20.83 -7.01 -7.51
C GLY A 167 20.45 -5.61 -8.01
N LEU A 168 19.18 -5.31 -8.24
CA LEU A 168 18.75 -3.99 -8.71
C LEU A 168 18.90 -2.94 -7.60
N ARG A 169 19.15 -1.69 -7.98
CA ARG A 169 19.21 -0.57 -7.04
C ARG A 169 17.81 -0.13 -6.65
N GLY A 170 17.65 0.42 -5.43
CA GLY A 170 16.36 0.84 -4.85
C GLY A 170 15.87 -0.17 -3.81
N ALA A 171 14.95 0.24 -2.94
CA ALA A 171 14.32 -0.63 -1.94
C ALA A 171 13.35 -1.60 -2.61
N LEU A 172 12.42 -1.06 -3.38
CA LEU A 172 11.47 -1.80 -4.20
C LEU A 172 11.72 -1.55 -5.70
N CYS A 173 11.17 -2.40 -6.55
CA CYS A 173 11.10 -2.22 -7.99
C CYS A 173 9.64 -1.98 -8.39
N GLN A 174 9.35 -0.77 -8.82
CA GLN A 174 8.07 -0.37 -9.39
C GLN A 174 8.13 -0.57 -10.90
N VAL A 175 7.25 -1.37 -11.47
CA VAL A 175 7.12 -1.49 -12.93
C VAL A 175 5.81 -0.86 -13.34
N THR A 176 5.84 0.04 -14.34
CA THR A 176 4.64 0.75 -14.79
C THR A 176 4.62 0.93 -16.32
N ALA A 177 3.44 1.08 -16.86
CA ALA A 177 3.18 1.42 -18.26
C ALA A 177 1.97 2.36 -18.36
N PRO A 178 1.73 2.99 -19.54
CA PRO A 178 0.45 3.68 -19.78
C PRO A 178 -0.70 2.73 -19.51
N GLY A 179 -1.82 3.25 -19.03
CA GLY A 179 -3.02 2.47 -18.77
C GLY A 179 -3.83 2.19 -20.03
N SER A 180 -4.87 1.40 -19.86
CA SER A 180 -5.86 1.14 -20.91
C SER A 180 -7.27 1.16 -20.29
N GLY A 181 -8.28 1.40 -21.13
CA GLY A 181 -9.66 1.48 -20.69
C GLY A 181 -9.88 2.62 -19.67
N PRO A 182 -10.37 2.32 -18.45
CA PRO A 182 -10.63 3.34 -17.45
C PRO A 182 -9.40 3.77 -16.64
N TYR A 183 -8.23 3.17 -16.88
CA TYR A 183 -7.02 3.39 -16.12
C TYR A 183 -6.04 4.30 -16.86
N ASP A 184 -5.44 5.25 -16.15
CA ASP A 184 -4.43 6.16 -16.67
C ASP A 184 -3.03 5.51 -16.69
N CYS A 185 -2.75 4.63 -15.75
CA CYS A 185 -1.53 3.83 -15.71
C CYS A 185 -1.79 2.45 -15.08
N VAL A 186 -0.90 1.51 -15.41
CA VAL A 186 -0.86 0.18 -14.81
C VAL A 186 0.49 -0.03 -14.15
N SER A 187 0.53 -0.80 -13.06
CA SER A 187 1.77 -1.07 -12.33
C SER A 187 1.79 -2.45 -11.69
N ARG A 188 3.01 -2.89 -11.33
CA ARG A 188 3.28 -3.98 -10.37
C ARG A 188 4.48 -3.59 -9.51
N THR A 189 4.50 -4.06 -8.27
CA THR A 189 5.52 -3.72 -7.28
C THR A 189 6.18 -4.97 -6.74
N PHE A 190 7.49 -5.00 -6.77
CA PHE A 190 8.30 -6.13 -6.33
C PHE A 190 9.35 -5.69 -5.30
N GLY A 191 9.51 -6.48 -4.23
CA GLY A 191 10.42 -6.18 -3.12
C GLY A 191 11.17 -7.40 -2.57
N PRO A 192 11.83 -8.23 -3.39
CA PRO A 192 12.45 -9.47 -2.91
C PRO A 192 13.57 -9.22 -1.88
N LYS A 193 14.16 -8.02 -1.83
CA LYS A 193 15.11 -7.61 -0.78
C LYS A 193 14.46 -7.37 0.57
N CYS A 194 13.18 -7.06 0.58
CA CYS A 194 12.37 -6.83 1.78
C CYS A 194 11.51 -8.07 2.12
N ALA A 195 11.88 -9.25 1.62
CA ALA A 195 11.12 -10.50 1.76
C ALA A 195 9.69 -10.45 1.18
N ILE A 196 9.37 -9.43 0.39
CA ILE A 196 8.08 -9.27 -0.31
C ILE A 196 8.32 -9.58 -1.79
N LEU A 197 7.96 -10.79 -2.26
CA LEU A 197 8.13 -11.10 -3.67
C LEU A 197 7.34 -10.15 -4.55
N GLU A 198 6.05 -9.96 -4.27
CA GLU A 198 5.19 -8.98 -4.93
C GLU A 198 4.22 -8.37 -3.92
N ASP A 199 4.16 -7.04 -3.85
CA ASP A 199 3.17 -6.31 -3.06
C ASP A 199 1.84 -6.26 -3.82
N PRO A 200 0.73 -6.73 -3.25
CA PRO A 200 -0.57 -6.74 -3.93
C PRO A 200 -1.04 -5.36 -4.38
N VAL A 201 -0.93 -4.33 -3.53
CA VAL A 201 -1.18 -2.92 -3.87
C VAL A 201 -0.31 -2.02 -2.98
N CYS A 202 0.66 -1.37 -3.61
CA CYS A 202 1.70 -0.58 -2.96
C CYS A 202 1.38 0.92 -2.96
N GLY A 203 0.96 1.46 -1.83
CA GLY A 203 0.72 2.90 -1.68
C GLY A 203 2.00 3.72 -1.90
N SER A 204 3.10 3.34 -1.24
CA SER A 204 4.38 4.03 -1.37
C SER A 204 4.97 3.95 -2.79
N GLY A 205 4.71 2.87 -3.52
CA GLY A 205 5.06 2.75 -4.93
C GLY A 205 4.35 3.82 -5.78
N HIS A 206 3.08 4.09 -5.49
CA HIS A 206 2.33 5.12 -6.22
C HIS A 206 2.79 6.54 -5.90
N CYS A 207 3.47 6.78 -4.76
CA CYS A 207 4.17 8.03 -4.50
C CYS A 207 5.39 8.26 -5.41
N HIS A 208 5.85 7.24 -6.16
CA HIS A 208 6.84 7.34 -7.25
C HIS A 208 6.16 7.37 -8.62
N ILE A 209 5.20 6.48 -8.85
CA ILE A 209 4.55 6.27 -10.16
C ILE A 209 3.72 7.49 -10.56
N ILE A 210 2.93 8.05 -9.66
CA ILE A 210 2.04 9.18 -9.97
C ILE A 210 2.81 10.45 -10.33
N PRO A 211 3.86 10.88 -9.60
CA PRO A 211 4.71 12.00 -10.03
C PRO A 211 5.32 11.81 -11.43
N TYR A 212 5.75 10.59 -11.76
CA TYR A 212 6.25 10.28 -13.10
C TYR A 212 5.19 10.54 -14.18
N TRP A 213 3.99 9.96 -14.01
CA TRP A 213 2.92 10.11 -15.00
C TRP A 213 2.37 11.53 -15.05
N ALA A 214 2.31 12.26 -13.92
CA ALA A 214 1.92 13.65 -13.87
C ALA A 214 2.86 14.53 -14.68
N ALA A 215 4.17 14.37 -14.49
CA ALA A 215 5.18 15.11 -15.26
C ALA A 215 5.11 14.81 -16.77
N ARG A 216 4.81 13.54 -17.13
CA ARG A 216 4.77 13.11 -18.53
C ARG A 216 3.50 13.51 -19.27
N THR A 217 2.36 13.53 -18.58
CA THR A 217 1.05 13.74 -19.22
C THR A 217 0.45 15.11 -18.98
N GLY A 218 0.94 15.85 -17.98
CA GLY A 218 0.35 17.11 -17.50
C GLY A 218 -0.96 16.92 -16.72
N LYS A 219 -1.41 15.68 -16.47
CA LYS A 219 -2.58 15.42 -15.64
C LYS A 219 -2.24 15.55 -14.16
N THR A 220 -3.25 15.88 -13.36
CA THR A 220 -3.16 15.92 -11.91
C THR A 220 -3.98 14.82 -11.23
N GLU A 221 -4.95 14.23 -11.92
CA GLU A 221 -5.79 13.16 -11.39
C GLU A 221 -5.58 11.88 -12.20
N PHE A 222 -5.52 10.74 -11.50
CA PHE A 222 -5.22 9.44 -12.08
C PHE A 222 -6.08 8.35 -11.46
N THR A 223 -6.59 7.47 -12.30
CA THR A 223 -7.08 6.15 -11.89
C THR A 223 -5.99 5.14 -12.24
N ALA A 224 -5.27 4.67 -11.22
CA ALA A 224 -4.16 3.73 -11.37
C ALA A 224 -4.61 2.29 -11.07
N ARG A 225 -4.18 1.34 -11.90
CA ARG A 225 -4.37 -0.09 -11.65
C ARG A 225 -3.06 -0.74 -11.24
N GLN A 226 -2.99 -1.32 -10.06
CA GLN A 226 -1.93 -2.27 -9.75
C GLN A 226 -2.38 -3.67 -10.17
N ALA A 227 -1.64 -4.28 -11.10
CA ALA A 227 -2.01 -5.52 -11.80
C ALA A 227 -1.31 -6.76 -11.21
N SER A 228 -1.16 -6.80 -9.88
CA SER A 228 -0.77 -8.02 -9.18
C SER A 228 -1.84 -9.12 -9.34
N PRO A 229 -1.58 -10.38 -8.96
CA PRO A 229 -2.59 -11.44 -9.01
C PRO A 229 -3.90 -11.10 -8.29
N ARG A 230 -3.87 -10.33 -7.20
CA ARG A 230 -5.06 -9.80 -6.52
C ARG A 230 -5.61 -8.57 -7.24
N GLY A 231 -4.73 -7.72 -7.69
CA GLY A 231 -5.04 -6.44 -8.32
C GLY A 231 -5.73 -5.46 -7.39
N GLY A 232 -5.65 -4.17 -7.71
CA GLY A 232 -6.35 -3.13 -6.96
C GLY A 232 -6.36 -1.80 -7.70
N THR A 233 -7.25 -0.91 -7.29
CA THR A 233 -7.45 0.39 -7.93
C THR A 233 -7.17 1.51 -6.94
N LEU A 234 -6.31 2.45 -7.35
CA LEU A 234 -6.01 3.65 -6.60
C LEU A 234 -6.50 4.86 -7.39
N TYR A 235 -7.16 5.76 -6.70
CA TYR A 235 -7.55 7.06 -7.22
C TYR A 235 -6.57 8.08 -6.66
N CYS A 236 -5.73 8.62 -7.53
CA CYS A 236 -4.58 9.41 -7.12
C CYS A 236 -4.70 10.84 -7.62
N ARG A 237 -4.16 11.80 -6.85
CA ARG A 237 -4.13 13.20 -7.23
C ARG A 237 -2.83 13.85 -6.81
N MET A 238 -2.20 14.59 -7.74
CA MET A 238 -1.03 15.41 -7.43
C MET A 238 -1.46 16.79 -6.92
N GLU A 239 -0.89 17.21 -5.78
CA GLU A 239 -1.03 18.57 -5.22
C GLU A 239 0.36 19.12 -4.85
N GLY A 240 0.99 19.84 -5.77
CA GLY A 240 2.34 20.34 -5.57
C GLY A 240 3.35 19.19 -5.39
N ASP A 241 3.96 19.11 -4.22
CA ASP A 241 4.90 18.06 -3.82
C ASP A 241 4.23 16.90 -3.05
N ARG A 242 2.89 16.82 -3.09
CA ARG A 242 2.09 15.80 -2.39
C ARG A 242 1.35 14.90 -3.37
N VAL A 243 1.19 13.64 -2.99
CA VAL A 243 0.32 12.67 -3.66
C VAL A 243 -0.82 12.29 -2.72
N LYS A 244 -2.04 12.56 -3.13
CA LYS A 244 -3.24 12.04 -2.49
C LYS A 244 -3.53 10.66 -3.06
N LEU A 245 -3.62 9.65 -2.20
CA LEU A 245 -3.94 8.28 -2.56
C LEU A 245 -5.27 7.91 -1.94
N ALA A 246 -6.27 7.65 -2.75
CA ALA A 246 -7.57 7.20 -2.29
C ALA A 246 -7.89 5.80 -2.81
N GLY A 247 -8.63 5.03 -2.01
CA GLY A 247 -9.12 3.72 -2.37
C GLY A 247 -10.40 3.36 -1.64
N ARG A 248 -11.09 2.34 -2.13
CA ARG A 248 -12.17 1.67 -1.42
C ARG A 248 -11.58 0.56 -0.55
N ALA A 249 -12.37 0.09 0.39
CA ALA A 249 -12.05 -1.07 1.21
C ALA A 249 -13.27 -1.96 1.37
N VAL A 250 -13.04 -3.26 1.48
CA VAL A 250 -14.10 -4.26 1.62
C VAL A 250 -13.80 -5.16 2.79
N LEU A 251 -14.77 -5.37 3.68
CA LEU A 251 -14.66 -6.33 4.76
C LEU A 251 -14.68 -7.75 4.20
N TYR A 252 -13.62 -8.52 4.47
CA TYR A 252 -13.60 -9.96 4.18
C TYR A 252 -14.12 -10.78 5.34
N ALA A 253 -13.65 -10.50 6.57
CA ALA A 253 -14.05 -11.26 7.76
C ALA A 253 -14.04 -10.40 9.03
N GLN A 254 -14.86 -10.81 9.99
CA GLN A 254 -14.83 -10.33 11.37
C GLN A 254 -14.68 -11.53 12.28
N SER A 255 -13.81 -11.43 13.28
CA SER A 255 -13.52 -12.51 14.22
C SER A 255 -13.24 -11.97 15.62
N GLU A 256 -13.18 -12.86 16.58
CA GLU A 256 -12.78 -12.58 17.95
C GLU A 256 -11.52 -13.38 18.27
N LEU A 257 -10.45 -12.67 18.64
CA LEU A 257 -9.20 -13.30 19.07
C LEU A 257 -9.33 -13.77 20.52
N MET A 258 -9.12 -15.07 20.73
CA MET A 258 -9.23 -15.73 22.03
C MET A 258 -7.88 -15.71 22.75
N VAL A 259 -7.41 -14.51 23.10
CA VAL A 259 -6.12 -14.27 23.79
C VAL A 259 -6.32 -13.76 25.22
N GLU A 260 -7.42 -14.19 25.85
CA GLU A 260 -7.75 -13.84 27.23
C GLU A 260 -6.67 -14.34 28.19
N GLY A 261 -6.23 -13.49 29.11
CA GLY A 261 -5.14 -13.80 30.07
C GLY A 261 -3.73 -13.41 29.60
N LEU A 262 -3.58 -12.92 28.35
CA LEU A 262 -2.32 -12.39 27.82
C LEU A 262 -2.31 -10.83 27.73
N LEU A 263 -3.38 -10.18 28.22
CA LEU A 263 -3.55 -8.71 28.24
C LEU A 263 -2.93 -8.05 29.48
#